data_28e1001f1467c3e5f7a1bbd62ebfc7fc
#
_entry.id   28e1001f1467c3e5f7a1bbd62ebfc7fc
#
_cell.length_a   1.000
_cell.length_b   1.000
_cell.length_c   1.000
_cell.angle_alpha   90.00
_cell.angle_beta   90.00
_cell.angle_gamma   90.00
#
_symmetry.space_group_name_H-M   'P 1'
#
loop_
_entity.id
_entity.type
_entity.pdbx_description
1 polymer ?
#
loop_
_entity_poly.entity_id
_entity_poly.type
_entity_poly.pdbx_seq_one_letter_code
_entity_poly.pdbx_strand_id
1 'polypeptide(L)'
;MSIQSHREFQDRIWQNLGFTSHKEKHCTRYANENRPEDGTCLLYERPGLYAFTVADYTVSAPFSLAFACRDTQLRFGSFYDGRTRFDMEGISAHTSTPASFLVREEKVRGQQFWNAGQHCRGIEFAVFPDFVRYLKTIDPHASVLDSLSKNRTYHALPPEIVTVLHRLFKVAQNGSLTPLMLEGCLLQCMDILTNAVKQGTFSAPDVMPTVYLGKRKITFDEFDLLAVQRAKEILTEDPANAPTISQLSRQVFLNEQKLKAGFSMCFHMTIGRYLKECRMAKAAALLTSTSMSVRKVGQAVGYTSCASFIKAFRRHYRKTPQEFRCADSEK
;
A
#
# COMPACT_ATOMS: atom_id res chain seq x y z
N MET A 1 31.27 -12.40 -0.71
CA MET A 1 31.05 -11.58 -1.92
C MET A 1 29.97 -10.54 -1.61
N SER A 2 30.21 -9.29 -1.95
CA SER A 2 29.21 -8.21 -1.73
C SER A 2 28.13 -8.33 -2.80
N ILE A 3 26.85 -8.26 -2.41
CA ILE A 3 25.67 -8.23 -3.28
C ILE A 3 25.73 -6.94 -4.11
N GLN A 4 25.69 -7.03 -5.44
CA GLN A 4 25.93 -5.89 -6.34
C GLN A 4 24.68 -5.45 -7.12
N SER A 5 23.62 -6.23 -7.11
CA SER A 5 22.35 -5.91 -7.78
C SER A 5 21.15 -6.18 -6.89
N HIS A 6 20.05 -5.49 -7.19
CA HIS A 6 18.77 -5.72 -6.51
C HIS A 6 18.27 -7.15 -6.71
N ARG A 7 18.46 -7.71 -7.90
CA ARG A 7 18.08 -9.10 -8.19
C ARG A 7 18.87 -10.08 -7.33
N GLU A 8 20.20 -9.93 -7.26
CA GLU A 8 21.03 -10.75 -6.37
C GLU A 8 20.62 -10.61 -4.91
N PHE A 9 20.22 -9.40 -4.48
CA PHE A 9 19.73 -9.15 -3.13
C PHE A 9 18.44 -9.95 -2.85
N GLN A 10 17.49 -9.92 -3.75
CA GLN A 10 16.26 -10.72 -3.64
C GLN A 10 16.57 -12.22 -3.61
N ASP A 11 17.41 -12.72 -4.49
CA ASP A 11 17.79 -14.14 -4.55
C ASP A 11 18.45 -14.59 -3.22
N ARG A 12 19.24 -13.72 -2.59
CA ARG A 12 19.85 -14.00 -1.28
C ARG A 12 18.81 -14.01 -0.14
N ILE A 13 17.78 -13.19 -0.20
CA ILE A 13 16.66 -13.26 0.75
C ILE A 13 16.00 -14.64 0.65
N TRP A 14 15.66 -15.10 -0.57
CA TRP A 14 15.01 -16.39 -0.78
C TRP A 14 15.88 -17.56 -0.32
N GLN A 15 17.18 -17.51 -0.58
CA GLN A 15 18.14 -18.51 -0.10
C GLN A 15 18.17 -18.60 1.43
N ASN A 16 18.20 -17.46 2.13
CA ASN A 16 18.21 -17.43 3.61
C ASN A 16 16.88 -17.90 4.22
N LEU A 17 15.77 -17.74 3.51
CA LEU A 17 14.47 -18.30 3.90
C LEU A 17 14.33 -19.78 3.58
N GLY A 18 15.30 -20.39 2.85
CA GLY A 18 15.22 -21.76 2.37
C GLY A 18 14.15 -21.94 1.28
N PHE A 19 13.82 -20.86 0.56
CA PHE A 19 12.83 -20.90 -0.51
C PHE A 19 13.46 -21.42 -1.81
N THR A 20 12.74 -22.30 -2.48
CA THR A 20 13.00 -22.79 -3.84
C THR A 20 12.08 -22.10 -4.84
N SER A 21 12.55 -21.96 -6.07
CA SER A 21 11.80 -21.27 -7.12
C SER A 21 11.05 -22.27 -8.00
N HIS A 22 9.77 -22.01 -8.24
CA HIS A 22 8.92 -22.78 -9.16
C HIS A 22 8.33 -21.86 -10.21
N LYS A 23 8.56 -22.17 -11.49
CA LYS A 23 7.94 -21.40 -12.57
C LYS A 23 6.46 -21.76 -12.68
N GLU A 24 5.62 -20.75 -12.57
CA GLU A 24 4.19 -20.80 -12.87
C GLU A 24 3.90 -20.12 -14.22
N LYS A 25 2.64 -20.15 -14.65
CA LYS A 25 2.23 -19.65 -15.98
C LYS A 25 2.67 -18.19 -16.25
N HIS A 26 2.62 -17.33 -15.24
CA HIS A 26 2.86 -15.89 -15.38
C HIS A 26 3.85 -15.32 -14.38
N CYS A 27 4.32 -16.11 -13.42
CA CYS A 27 5.24 -15.67 -12.37
C CYS A 27 6.21 -16.79 -11.97
N THR A 28 7.18 -16.43 -11.15
CA THR A 28 7.98 -17.38 -10.39
C THR A 28 7.51 -17.35 -8.95
N ARG A 29 7.11 -18.50 -8.43
CA ARG A 29 6.76 -18.67 -7.02
C ARG A 29 7.98 -19.12 -6.24
N TYR A 30 8.21 -18.51 -5.10
CA TYR A 30 9.23 -18.88 -4.12
C TYR A 30 8.54 -19.37 -2.86
N ALA A 31 8.89 -20.55 -2.39
CA ALA A 31 8.34 -21.17 -1.17
C ALA A 31 9.33 -22.17 -0.59
N ASN A 32 9.18 -22.49 0.70
CA ASN A 32 9.88 -23.58 1.34
C ASN A 32 9.00 -24.83 1.29
N GLU A 33 9.38 -25.84 0.49
CA GLU A 33 8.59 -27.07 0.36
C GLU A 33 8.52 -27.89 1.65
N ASN A 34 9.56 -27.79 2.48
CA ASN A 34 9.62 -28.51 3.77
C ASN A 34 8.87 -27.75 4.89
N ARG A 35 8.52 -26.48 4.66
CA ARG A 35 7.88 -25.60 5.63
C ARG A 35 6.88 -24.69 4.93
N PRO A 36 5.75 -25.24 4.43
CA PRO A 36 4.73 -24.44 3.72
C PRO A 36 4.12 -23.32 4.56
N GLU A 37 4.14 -23.48 5.90
CA GLU A 37 3.69 -22.46 6.86
C GLU A 37 4.53 -21.20 6.85
N ASP A 38 5.77 -21.24 6.37
CA ASP A 38 6.61 -20.03 6.22
C ASP A 38 6.07 -19.09 5.12
N GLY A 39 5.10 -19.53 4.33
CA GLY A 39 4.44 -18.69 3.33
C GLY A 39 5.13 -18.68 1.98
N THR A 40 4.87 -17.62 1.20
CA THR A 40 5.30 -17.57 -0.20
C THR A 40 5.68 -16.17 -0.65
N CYS A 41 6.44 -16.11 -1.75
CA CYS A 41 6.65 -14.89 -2.51
C CYS A 41 6.41 -15.18 -4.00
N LEU A 42 5.70 -14.27 -4.67
CA LEU A 42 5.45 -14.33 -6.11
C LEU A 42 6.24 -13.21 -6.79
N LEU A 43 6.96 -13.56 -7.84
CA LEU A 43 7.70 -12.61 -8.66
C LEU A 43 7.18 -12.64 -10.09
N TYR A 44 6.64 -11.53 -10.52
CA TYR A 44 6.29 -11.22 -11.91
C TYR A 44 7.35 -10.30 -12.46
N GLU A 45 7.99 -10.65 -13.56
CA GLU A 45 9.05 -9.83 -14.11
C GLU A 45 8.98 -9.72 -15.63
N ARG A 46 9.36 -8.56 -16.12
CA ARG A 46 9.72 -8.31 -17.50
C ARG A 46 11.18 -7.86 -17.51
N PRO A 47 12.11 -8.75 -17.85
CA PRO A 47 13.54 -8.49 -17.69
C PRO A 47 13.98 -7.16 -18.29
N GLY A 48 14.76 -6.38 -17.54
CA GLY A 48 15.26 -5.07 -17.94
C GLY A 48 14.23 -3.93 -17.87
N LEU A 49 12.93 -4.23 -17.69
CA LEU A 49 11.88 -3.20 -17.66
C LEU A 49 11.31 -3.02 -16.25
N TYR A 50 10.78 -4.07 -15.64
CA TYR A 50 10.25 -4.01 -14.27
C TYR A 50 10.20 -5.38 -13.62
N ALA A 51 10.11 -5.38 -12.28
CA ALA A 51 9.73 -6.51 -11.46
C ALA A 51 8.58 -6.13 -10.54
N PHE A 52 7.68 -7.06 -10.26
CA PHE A 52 6.60 -6.90 -9.31
C PHE A 52 6.62 -8.08 -8.34
N THR A 53 6.79 -7.78 -7.06
CA THR A 53 6.91 -8.77 -6.00
C THR A 53 5.69 -8.73 -5.10
N VAL A 54 5.14 -9.91 -4.80
CA VAL A 54 4.08 -10.10 -3.81
C VAL A 54 4.64 -10.99 -2.72
N ALA A 55 4.80 -10.45 -1.53
CA ALA A 55 5.36 -11.13 -0.37
C ALA A 55 4.27 -11.45 0.66
N ASP A 56 4.25 -12.68 1.14
CA ASP A 56 3.43 -13.11 2.28
C ASP A 56 4.16 -14.29 2.94
N TYR A 57 5.15 -13.99 3.80
CA TYR A 57 6.01 -15.01 4.39
C TYR A 57 6.42 -14.66 5.82
N THR A 58 6.80 -15.68 6.59
CA THR A 58 7.33 -15.57 7.94
C THR A 58 8.79 -16.00 7.98
N VAL A 59 9.62 -15.22 8.64
CA VAL A 59 11.04 -15.49 8.84
C VAL A 59 11.21 -16.51 9.94
N SER A 60 11.74 -17.68 9.65
CA SER A 60 11.91 -18.75 10.64
C SER A 60 13.18 -18.62 11.46
N ALA A 61 14.25 -18.09 10.90
CA ALA A 61 15.53 -17.85 11.58
C ALA A 61 16.07 -16.45 11.26
N PRO A 62 16.68 -15.73 12.21
CA PRO A 62 17.17 -14.39 11.96
C PRO A 62 18.35 -14.41 11.00
N PHE A 63 18.41 -13.44 10.10
CA PHE A 63 19.55 -13.23 9.21
C PHE A 63 19.72 -11.75 8.86
N SER A 64 20.85 -11.42 8.27
CA SER A 64 21.10 -10.09 7.73
C SER A 64 21.88 -10.17 6.43
N LEU A 65 21.65 -9.19 5.56
CA LEU A 65 22.31 -9.09 4.25
C LEU A 65 22.93 -7.71 4.10
N ALA A 66 24.26 -7.69 3.86
CA ALA A 66 24.97 -6.50 3.43
C ALA A 66 24.93 -6.40 1.91
N PHE A 67 24.66 -5.22 1.38
CA PHE A 67 24.56 -4.96 -0.05
C PHE A 67 25.28 -3.68 -0.47
N ALA A 68 25.73 -3.67 -1.72
CA ALA A 68 26.32 -2.51 -2.40
C ALA A 68 25.82 -2.50 -3.85
N CYS A 69 24.49 -2.37 -4.01
CA CYS A 69 23.83 -2.40 -5.30
C CYS A 69 24.26 -1.20 -6.17
N ARG A 70 24.54 -1.46 -7.43
CA ARG A 70 24.95 -0.45 -8.41
C ARG A 70 23.80 -0.03 -9.32
N ASP A 71 22.68 -0.72 -9.22
CA ASP A 71 21.50 -0.51 -10.04
C ASP A 71 20.87 0.86 -9.76
N THR A 72 20.24 1.39 -10.81
CA THR A 72 19.32 2.52 -10.69
C THR A 72 17.92 1.99 -10.90
N GLN A 73 16.99 2.31 -10.01
CA GLN A 73 15.59 1.89 -10.11
C GLN A 73 14.66 2.83 -9.38
N LEU A 74 13.41 2.86 -9.80
CA LEU A 74 12.32 3.49 -9.09
C LEU A 74 11.53 2.37 -8.41
N ARG A 75 11.45 2.38 -7.08
CA ARG A 75 10.68 1.40 -6.33
C ARG A 75 9.51 2.08 -5.64
N PHE A 76 8.36 1.44 -5.70
CA PHE A 76 7.18 1.86 -4.94
C PHE A 76 6.32 0.65 -4.60
N GLY A 77 5.65 0.73 -3.47
CA GLY A 77 4.88 -0.40 -2.99
C GLY A 77 4.11 -0.10 -1.72
N SER A 78 3.56 -1.14 -1.14
CA SER A 78 2.87 -1.07 0.15
C SER A 78 3.17 -2.32 0.96
N PHE A 79 3.74 -2.14 2.14
CA PHE A 79 3.90 -3.21 3.12
C PHE A 79 2.74 -3.16 4.10
N TYR A 80 2.06 -4.28 4.30
CA TYR A 80 0.88 -4.43 5.17
C TYR A 80 1.28 -4.95 6.54
N ASP A 81 2.37 -5.71 6.62
CA ASP A 81 2.92 -6.25 7.86
C ASP A 81 4.45 -6.38 7.73
N GLY A 82 5.13 -6.43 8.88
CA GLY A 82 6.57 -6.55 8.97
C GLY A 82 7.24 -5.27 9.48
N ARG A 83 8.34 -5.47 10.23
CA ARG A 83 9.24 -4.40 10.65
C ARG A 83 10.64 -4.77 10.19
N THR A 84 11.17 -4.03 9.24
CA THR A 84 12.50 -4.30 8.72
C THR A 84 13.45 -3.20 9.16
N ARG A 85 14.56 -3.60 9.79
CA ARG A 85 15.62 -2.69 10.17
C ARG A 85 16.61 -2.55 9.02
N PHE A 86 16.87 -1.30 8.66
CA PHE A 86 17.87 -0.91 7.67
C PHE A 86 18.98 -0.11 8.35
N ASP A 87 20.20 -0.35 7.91
CA ASP A 87 21.35 0.49 8.17
C ASP A 87 21.98 0.82 6.82
N MET A 88 21.75 2.03 6.33
CA MET A 88 22.15 2.46 4.99
C MET A 88 23.14 3.62 5.11
N GLU A 89 24.18 3.58 4.29
CA GLU A 89 25.20 4.62 4.24
C GLU A 89 24.58 5.99 3.91
N GLY A 90 24.80 6.97 4.78
CA GLY A 90 24.23 8.33 4.64
C GLY A 90 22.80 8.51 5.13
N ILE A 91 22.16 7.48 5.66
CA ILE A 91 20.81 7.51 6.22
C ILE A 91 20.89 6.96 7.66
N SER A 92 20.33 7.67 8.63
CA SER A 92 20.24 7.17 10.01
C SER A 92 19.56 5.81 10.04
N ALA A 93 20.12 4.85 10.79
CA ALA A 93 19.51 3.53 10.95
C ALA A 93 18.06 3.67 11.41
N HIS A 94 17.13 3.09 10.67
CA HIS A 94 15.72 3.15 10.99
C HIS A 94 15.03 1.81 10.80
N THR A 95 13.89 1.66 11.45
CA THR A 95 13.03 0.51 11.29
C THR A 95 11.83 0.94 10.45
N SER A 96 11.67 0.35 9.27
CA SER A 96 10.45 0.57 8.50
C SER A 96 9.28 -0.12 9.21
N THR A 97 8.16 0.59 9.26
CA THR A 97 6.86 0.05 9.69
C THR A 97 6.01 -0.23 8.46
N PRO A 98 4.94 -1.03 8.57
CA PRO A 98 4.01 -1.23 7.48
C PRO A 98 3.51 0.11 6.90
N ALA A 99 3.76 0.34 5.62
CA ALA A 99 3.45 1.59 4.93
C ALA A 99 3.57 1.46 3.42
N SER A 100 2.98 2.42 2.70
CA SER A 100 3.31 2.65 1.29
C SER A 100 4.57 3.51 1.17
N PHE A 101 5.33 3.29 0.12
CA PHE A 101 6.59 3.99 -0.11
C PHE A 101 6.86 4.23 -1.60
N LEU A 102 7.67 5.26 -1.86
CA LEU A 102 8.30 5.54 -3.14
C LEU A 102 9.77 5.86 -2.88
N VAL A 103 10.67 5.29 -3.65
CA VAL A 103 12.11 5.62 -3.59
C VAL A 103 12.75 5.51 -4.96
N ARG A 104 13.57 6.49 -5.30
CA ARG A 104 14.50 6.42 -6.45
C ARG A 104 15.87 6.01 -5.94
N GLU A 105 16.21 4.75 -6.15
CA GLU A 105 17.49 4.20 -5.72
C GLU A 105 18.55 4.36 -6.79
N GLU A 106 19.74 4.74 -6.36
CA GLU A 106 20.94 4.83 -7.20
C GLU A 106 22.17 4.53 -6.36
N LYS A 107 22.86 3.44 -6.66
CA LYS A 107 24.10 3.02 -5.97
C LYS A 107 23.93 2.94 -4.45
N VAL A 108 22.95 2.19 -3.98
CA VAL A 108 22.67 2.04 -2.55
C VAL A 108 23.60 1.03 -1.88
N ARG A 109 24.09 1.37 -0.69
CA ARG A 109 24.92 0.49 0.14
C ARG A 109 24.36 0.45 1.55
N GLY A 110 24.34 -0.73 2.17
CA GLY A 110 23.84 -0.86 3.53
C GLY A 110 23.73 -2.30 3.97
N GLN A 111 22.99 -2.50 5.07
CA GLN A 111 22.65 -3.79 5.62
C GLN A 111 21.18 -3.81 6.04
N GLN A 112 20.50 -4.90 5.75
CA GLN A 112 19.12 -5.14 6.17
C GLN A 112 19.07 -6.35 7.10
N PHE A 113 18.18 -6.32 8.07
CA PHE A 113 18.07 -7.31 9.15
C PHE A 113 16.67 -7.89 9.20
N TRP A 114 16.57 -9.20 9.35
CA TRP A 114 15.33 -9.93 9.58
C TRP A 114 15.38 -10.68 10.90
N ASN A 115 14.31 -10.63 11.66
CA ASN A 115 14.19 -11.30 12.94
C ASN A 115 13.35 -12.58 12.82
N ALA A 116 13.65 -13.58 13.66
CA ALA A 116 12.80 -14.77 13.74
C ALA A 116 11.37 -14.39 14.16
N GLY A 117 10.38 -15.05 13.55
CA GLY A 117 8.95 -14.77 13.77
C GLY A 117 8.42 -13.51 13.07
N GLN A 118 9.28 -12.78 12.36
CA GLN A 118 8.85 -11.61 11.59
C GLN A 118 7.99 -12.05 10.42
N HIS A 119 6.73 -11.61 10.38
CA HIS A 119 5.86 -11.78 9.22
C HIS A 119 6.05 -10.59 8.27
N CYS A 120 6.32 -10.88 7.01
CA CYS A 120 6.54 -9.90 5.95
C CYS A 120 5.43 -10.04 4.92
N ARG A 121 4.57 -9.04 4.81
CA ARG A 121 3.44 -9.03 3.89
C ARG A 121 3.36 -7.72 3.15
N GLY A 122 3.34 -7.78 1.82
CA GLY A 122 3.29 -6.57 1.00
C GLY A 122 3.50 -6.82 -0.47
N ILE A 123 3.54 -5.73 -1.21
CA ILE A 123 3.77 -5.71 -2.65
C ILE A 123 4.69 -4.55 -3.02
N GLU A 124 5.46 -4.75 -4.06
CA GLU A 124 6.29 -3.68 -4.59
C GLU A 124 6.51 -3.82 -6.10
N PHE A 125 6.61 -2.68 -6.76
CA PHE A 125 7.18 -2.54 -8.09
C PHE A 125 8.63 -2.05 -7.98
N ALA A 126 9.52 -2.68 -8.76
CA ALA A 126 10.83 -2.18 -9.10
C ALA A 126 10.84 -1.87 -10.60
N VAL A 127 10.97 -0.60 -10.96
CA VAL A 127 10.92 -0.10 -12.33
C VAL A 127 12.32 0.31 -12.74
N PHE A 128 12.84 -0.30 -13.80
CA PHE A 128 14.21 -0.11 -14.27
C PHE A 128 14.32 1.04 -15.29
N PRO A 129 15.52 1.57 -15.53
CA PRO A 129 15.71 2.75 -16.37
C PRO A 129 15.15 2.63 -17.79
N ASP A 130 15.16 1.44 -18.38
CA ASP A 130 14.65 1.22 -19.72
C ASP A 130 13.13 1.41 -19.82
N PHE A 131 12.40 1.02 -18.78
CA PHE A 131 10.96 1.29 -18.73
C PHE A 131 10.67 2.79 -18.55
N VAL A 132 11.44 3.48 -17.70
CA VAL A 132 11.31 4.95 -17.54
C VAL A 132 11.64 5.65 -18.85
N ARG A 133 12.63 5.18 -19.60
CA ARG A 133 12.96 5.69 -20.92
C ARG A 133 11.82 5.46 -21.91
N TYR A 134 11.23 4.28 -21.91
CA TYR A 134 10.04 3.98 -22.72
C TYR A 134 8.87 4.91 -22.38
N LEU A 135 8.58 5.14 -21.09
CA LEU A 135 7.54 6.08 -20.68
C LEU A 135 7.75 7.48 -21.25
N LYS A 136 9.00 7.98 -21.27
CA LYS A 136 9.33 9.29 -21.84
C LYS A 136 9.07 9.40 -23.35
N THR A 137 9.03 8.28 -24.08
CA THR A 137 8.64 8.27 -25.49
C THR A 137 7.13 8.39 -25.68
N ILE A 138 6.33 7.94 -24.69
CA ILE A 138 4.86 8.04 -24.69
C ILE A 138 4.41 9.40 -24.16
N ASP A 139 4.97 9.80 -23.02
CA ASP A 139 4.71 11.08 -22.37
C ASP A 139 6.03 11.76 -21.93
N PRO A 140 6.45 12.84 -22.61
CA PRO A 140 7.64 13.60 -22.24
C PRO A 140 7.60 14.14 -20.80
N HIS A 141 6.40 14.33 -20.19
CA HIS A 141 6.26 14.76 -18.81
C HIS A 141 6.77 13.72 -17.80
N ALA A 142 6.89 12.45 -18.18
CA ALA A 142 7.50 11.42 -17.33
C ALA A 142 8.96 11.73 -16.95
N SER A 143 9.62 12.68 -17.64
CA SER A 143 10.94 13.19 -17.25
C SER A 143 10.97 13.83 -15.85
N VAL A 144 9.83 14.28 -15.33
CA VAL A 144 9.74 14.86 -13.99
C VAL A 144 10.08 13.84 -12.89
N LEU A 145 9.98 12.54 -13.15
CA LEU A 145 10.39 11.47 -12.23
C LEU A 145 11.89 11.52 -11.91
N ASP A 146 12.70 12.10 -12.81
CA ASP A 146 14.14 12.31 -12.57
C ASP A 146 14.42 13.38 -11.50
N SER A 147 13.44 14.21 -11.16
CA SER A 147 13.56 15.22 -10.10
C SER A 147 13.41 14.65 -8.69
N LEU A 148 12.96 13.41 -8.56
CA LEU A 148 12.90 12.73 -7.25
C LEU A 148 14.32 12.63 -6.66
N SER A 149 14.45 12.99 -5.39
CA SER A 149 15.74 12.91 -4.69
C SER A 149 16.23 11.46 -4.63
N LYS A 150 17.50 11.26 -4.97
CA LYS A 150 18.13 9.94 -4.94
C LYS A 150 18.21 9.39 -3.52
N ASN A 151 17.95 8.10 -3.38
CA ASN A 151 18.08 7.33 -2.14
C ASN A 151 17.24 7.87 -0.97
N ARG A 152 16.23 8.68 -1.30
CA ARG A 152 15.28 9.19 -0.35
C ARG A 152 13.97 8.44 -0.46
N THR A 153 13.47 7.93 0.67
CA THR A 153 12.17 7.28 0.75
C THR A 153 11.09 8.32 1.01
N TYR A 154 10.04 8.30 0.20
CA TYR A 154 8.81 9.04 0.41
C TYR A 154 7.75 8.07 0.91
N HIS A 155 7.21 8.31 2.11
CA HIS A 155 6.36 7.34 2.80
C HIS A 155 4.86 7.53 2.55
N ALA A 156 4.46 8.36 1.62
CA ALA A 156 3.08 8.50 1.22
C ALA A 156 2.94 8.37 -0.29
N LEU A 157 2.24 7.35 -0.74
CA LEU A 157 1.78 7.25 -2.13
C LEU A 157 0.41 7.92 -2.29
N PRO A 158 0.09 8.45 -3.49
CA PRO A 158 -1.27 8.83 -3.83
C PRO A 158 -2.28 7.71 -3.51
N PRO A 159 -3.45 8.03 -2.92
CA PRO A 159 -4.44 7.02 -2.52
C PRO A 159 -4.91 6.12 -3.67
N GLU A 160 -4.90 6.66 -4.90
CA GLU A 160 -5.26 5.94 -6.11
C GLU A 160 -4.26 4.80 -6.37
N ILE A 161 -2.96 5.03 -6.18
CA ILE A 161 -1.92 4.01 -6.31
C ILE A 161 -2.09 2.94 -5.23
N VAL A 162 -2.31 3.34 -3.97
CA VAL A 162 -2.56 2.38 -2.89
C VAL A 162 -3.76 1.48 -3.21
N THR A 163 -4.81 2.04 -3.82
CA THR A 163 -5.98 1.28 -4.26
C THR A 163 -5.63 0.27 -5.36
N VAL A 164 -4.84 0.68 -6.35
CA VAL A 164 -4.36 -0.22 -7.42
C VAL A 164 -3.49 -1.34 -6.84
N LEU A 165 -2.55 -1.00 -5.98
CA LEU A 165 -1.67 -1.96 -5.31
C LEU A 165 -2.48 -2.99 -4.51
N HIS A 166 -3.45 -2.55 -3.72
CA HIS A 166 -4.30 -3.46 -2.93
C HIS A 166 -5.12 -4.42 -3.81
N ARG A 167 -5.64 -3.93 -4.94
CA ARG A 167 -6.32 -4.77 -5.94
C ARG A 167 -5.36 -5.81 -6.52
N LEU A 168 -4.15 -5.40 -6.92
CA LEU A 168 -3.12 -6.30 -7.46
C LEU A 168 -2.74 -7.39 -6.46
N PHE A 169 -2.58 -7.03 -5.18
CA PHE A 169 -2.29 -7.98 -4.12
C PHE A 169 -3.35 -9.09 -4.06
N LYS A 170 -4.64 -8.72 -4.00
CA LYS A 170 -5.74 -9.70 -3.96
C LYS A 170 -5.79 -10.59 -5.20
N VAL A 171 -5.61 -10.00 -6.38
CA VAL A 171 -5.66 -10.75 -7.65
C VAL A 171 -4.48 -11.71 -7.77
N ALA A 172 -3.29 -11.29 -7.33
CA ALA A 172 -2.10 -12.14 -7.31
C ALA A 172 -2.25 -13.32 -6.34
N GLN A 173 -2.76 -13.09 -5.13
CA GLN A 173 -3.02 -14.16 -4.15
C GLN A 173 -4.01 -15.21 -4.69
N ASN A 174 -4.98 -14.80 -5.52
CA ASN A 174 -5.94 -15.71 -6.15
C ASN A 174 -5.41 -16.38 -7.43
N GLY A 175 -4.13 -16.17 -7.80
CA GLY A 175 -3.53 -16.75 -9.00
C GLY A 175 -4.10 -16.23 -10.33
N SER A 176 -4.85 -15.12 -10.30
CA SER A 176 -5.57 -14.57 -11.47
C SER A 176 -4.86 -13.39 -12.13
N LEU A 177 -3.67 -13.01 -11.63
CA LEU A 177 -2.92 -11.87 -12.17
C LEU A 177 -2.29 -12.22 -13.52
N THR A 178 -2.69 -11.50 -14.56
CA THR A 178 -2.12 -11.64 -15.90
C THR A 178 -1.07 -10.57 -16.18
N PRO A 179 -0.08 -10.83 -17.07
CA PRO A 179 0.91 -9.83 -17.45
C PRO A 179 0.30 -8.55 -18.01
N LEU A 180 -0.77 -8.66 -18.80
CA LEU A 180 -1.45 -7.50 -19.38
C LEU A 180 -2.11 -6.64 -18.29
N MET A 181 -2.78 -7.27 -17.32
CA MET A 181 -3.37 -6.54 -16.19
C MET A 181 -2.29 -5.85 -15.35
N LEU A 182 -1.18 -6.55 -15.09
CA LEU A 182 -0.07 -6.01 -14.32
C LEU A 182 0.55 -4.79 -15.00
N GLU A 183 0.84 -4.88 -16.30
CA GLU A 183 1.44 -3.79 -17.07
C GLU A 183 0.49 -2.59 -17.19
N GLY A 184 -0.80 -2.83 -17.42
CA GLY A 184 -1.82 -1.77 -17.42
C GLY A 184 -1.92 -1.04 -16.07
N CYS A 185 -1.87 -1.78 -14.96
CA CYS A 185 -1.84 -1.19 -13.63
C CYS A 185 -0.53 -0.43 -13.35
N LEU A 186 0.61 -0.94 -13.83
CA LEU A 186 1.89 -0.25 -13.71
C LEU A 186 1.86 1.09 -14.46
N LEU A 187 1.38 1.11 -15.72
CA LEU A 187 1.24 2.34 -16.49
C LEU A 187 0.33 3.35 -15.81
N GLN A 188 -0.81 2.89 -15.25
CA GLN A 188 -1.70 3.74 -14.46
C GLN A 188 -0.99 4.33 -13.23
N CYS A 189 -0.21 3.54 -12.49
CA CYS A 189 0.56 4.02 -11.36
C CYS A 189 1.61 5.06 -11.80
N MET A 190 2.29 4.83 -12.93
CA MET A 190 3.32 5.74 -13.43
C MET A 190 2.74 7.09 -13.88
N ASP A 191 1.55 7.10 -14.49
CA ASP A 191 0.83 8.33 -14.82
C ASP A 191 0.47 9.13 -13.56
N ILE A 192 -0.10 8.47 -12.55
CA ILE A 192 -0.44 9.10 -11.27
C ILE A 192 0.81 9.65 -10.57
N LEU A 193 1.92 8.89 -10.55
CA LEU A 193 3.19 9.35 -9.97
C LEU A 193 3.74 10.56 -10.71
N THR A 194 3.73 10.54 -12.04
CA THR A 194 4.19 11.66 -12.89
C THR A 194 3.42 12.93 -12.55
N ASN A 195 2.09 12.85 -12.46
CA ASN A 195 1.24 13.99 -12.12
C ASN A 195 1.47 14.45 -10.68
N ALA A 196 1.63 13.55 -9.72
CA ALA A 196 1.89 13.86 -8.32
C ALA A 196 3.24 14.56 -8.14
N VAL A 197 4.31 14.10 -8.82
CA VAL A 197 5.62 14.76 -8.81
C VAL A 197 5.53 16.15 -9.45
N LYS A 198 4.84 16.29 -10.58
CA LYS A 198 4.62 17.57 -11.28
C LYS A 198 3.88 18.58 -10.41
N GLN A 199 2.91 18.12 -9.61
CA GLN A 199 2.16 18.95 -8.67
C GLN A 199 2.92 19.27 -7.38
N GLY A 200 4.15 18.78 -7.22
CA GLY A 200 4.97 19.00 -6.04
C GLY A 200 4.56 18.17 -4.81
N THR A 201 3.76 17.12 -4.97
CA THR A 201 3.33 16.25 -3.86
C THR A 201 4.52 15.63 -3.11
N PHE A 202 5.63 15.41 -3.80
CA PHE A 202 6.87 14.88 -3.24
C PHE A 202 7.95 15.97 -3.07
N SER A 203 7.57 17.25 -3.19
CA SER A 203 8.48 18.37 -3.06
C SER A 203 8.71 18.72 -1.60
N ALA A 204 9.97 18.95 -1.27
CA ALA A 204 10.55 19.46 -0.04
C ALA A 204 10.37 18.64 1.26
N PRO A 205 11.49 18.26 1.83
CA PRO A 205 11.59 17.42 3.03
C PRO A 205 11.59 18.18 4.35
N ASP A 206 11.80 19.46 4.34
CA ASP A 206 12.11 20.21 5.58
C ASP A 206 10.93 20.99 6.16
N VAL A 207 9.78 20.98 5.48
CA VAL A 207 8.54 21.54 6.04
C VAL A 207 7.66 20.36 6.46
N MET A 208 7.83 19.92 7.69
CA MET A 208 6.91 18.94 8.30
C MET A 208 5.48 19.45 8.14
N PRO A 209 4.56 18.64 7.57
CA PRO A 209 3.16 19.03 7.43
C PRO A 209 2.62 19.53 8.77
N THR A 210 2.00 20.69 8.75
CA THR A 210 1.57 21.35 9.96
C THR A 210 0.11 21.75 9.83
N VAL A 211 -0.67 21.45 10.87
CA VAL A 211 -2.07 21.87 10.99
C VAL A 211 -2.21 22.76 12.22
N TYR A 212 -2.98 23.84 12.09
CA TYR A 212 -3.33 24.69 13.19
C TYR A 212 -4.74 24.35 13.70
N LEU A 213 -4.84 23.93 14.96
CA LEU A 213 -6.10 23.77 15.67
C LEU A 213 -6.26 24.94 16.64
N GLY A 214 -6.93 26.01 16.20
CA GLY A 214 -6.95 27.28 16.90
C GLY A 214 -5.53 27.85 16.99
N LYS A 215 -5.04 28.09 18.21
CA LYS A 215 -3.69 28.61 18.47
C LYS A 215 -2.63 27.51 18.56
N ARG A 216 -3.01 26.20 18.52
CA ARG A 216 -2.10 25.10 18.69
C ARG A 216 -1.58 24.63 17.34
N LYS A 217 -0.26 24.65 17.17
CA LYS A 217 0.47 24.10 16.03
C LYS A 217 0.68 22.60 16.25
N ILE A 218 0.23 21.74 15.30
CA ILE A 218 0.48 20.31 15.29
C ILE A 218 1.34 20.02 14.07
N THR A 219 2.53 19.51 14.31
CA THR A 219 3.48 19.09 13.27
C THR A 219 3.42 17.57 13.12
N PHE A 220 3.46 17.09 11.90
CA PHE A 220 3.44 15.66 11.57
C PHE A 220 4.79 15.25 11.05
N ASP A 221 5.46 14.36 11.76
CA ASP A 221 6.60 13.68 11.22
C ASP A 221 6.16 12.53 10.29
N GLU A 222 7.12 11.86 9.72
CA GLU A 222 6.91 10.76 8.81
C GLU A 222 6.13 9.60 9.45
N PHE A 223 6.43 9.26 10.70
CA PHE A 223 5.73 8.21 11.45
C PHE A 223 4.26 8.55 11.70
N ASP A 224 3.99 9.82 11.97
CA ASP A 224 2.62 10.30 12.15
C ASP A 224 1.78 10.12 10.88
N LEU A 225 2.36 10.45 9.71
CA LEU A 225 1.68 10.31 8.42
C LEU A 225 1.40 8.85 8.09
N LEU A 226 2.35 7.97 8.39
CA LEU A 226 2.18 6.51 8.26
C LEU A 226 1.06 6.00 9.18
N ALA A 227 1.06 6.43 10.42
CA ALA A 227 0.03 6.06 11.38
C ALA A 227 -1.37 6.51 10.92
N VAL A 228 -1.47 7.71 10.32
CA VAL A 228 -2.71 8.22 9.72
C VAL A 228 -3.15 7.37 8.53
N GLN A 229 -2.21 6.97 7.67
CA GLN A 229 -2.49 6.06 6.54
C GLN A 229 -2.96 4.69 7.04
N ARG A 230 -2.29 4.13 8.04
CA ARG A 230 -2.67 2.86 8.66
C ARG A 230 -4.07 2.91 9.27
N ALA A 231 -4.42 4.03 9.89
CA ALA A 231 -5.77 4.23 10.40
C ALA A 231 -6.84 4.15 9.30
N LYS A 232 -6.56 4.71 8.11
CA LYS A 232 -7.46 4.60 6.94
C LYS A 232 -7.62 3.17 6.49
N GLU A 233 -6.52 2.39 6.43
CA GLU A 233 -6.55 0.98 6.03
C GLU A 233 -7.42 0.15 6.95
N ILE A 234 -7.23 0.28 8.28
CA ILE A 234 -8.04 -0.41 9.30
C ILE A 234 -9.55 -0.13 9.10
N LEU A 235 -9.91 1.13 8.83
CA LEU A 235 -11.30 1.52 8.59
C LEU A 235 -11.86 0.97 7.27
N THR A 236 -11.00 0.75 6.27
CA THR A 236 -11.38 0.23 4.95
C THR A 236 -11.53 -1.29 4.96
N GLU A 237 -10.67 -2.00 5.69
CA GLU A 237 -10.65 -3.46 5.77
C GLU A 237 -11.95 -4.01 6.38
N ASP A 238 -12.36 -3.47 7.53
CA ASP A 238 -13.62 -3.88 8.15
C ASP A 238 -14.43 -2.66 8.67
N PRO A 239 -15.15 -1.98 7.78
CA PRO A 239 -15.94 -0.83 8.17
C PRO A 239 -17.13 -1.19 9.07
N ALA A 240 -17.57 -2.47 9.09
CA ALA A 240 -18.67 -2.93 9.94
C ALA A 240 -18.27 -2.90 11.43
N ASN A 241 -17.09 -3.44 11.74
CA ASN A 241 -16.55 -3.56 13.10
C ASN A 241 -15.43 -2.54 13.35
N ALA A 242 -15.51 -1.38 12.71
CA ALA A 242 -14.48 -0.35 12.84
C ALA A 242 -14.26 0.03 14.32
N PRO A 243 -12.98 0.15 14.74
CA PRO A 243 -12.65 0.55 16.10
C PRO A 243 -13.14 1.98 16.39
N THR A 244 -13.40 2.28 17.66
CA THR A 244 -13.63 3.65 18.11
C THR A 244 -12.37 4.51 17.85
N ILE A 245 -12.53 5.83 17.84
CA ILE A 245 -11.37 6.73 17.63
C ILE A 245 -10.28 6.50 18.67
N SER A 246 -10.66 6.23 19.92
CA SER A 246 -9.72 5.92 21.01
C SER A 246 -8.98 4.60 20.78
N GLN A 247 -9.68 3.57 20.32
CA GLN A 247 -9.05 2.29 19.96
C GLN A 247 -8.17 2.44 18.73
N LEU A 248 -8.63 3.13 17.70
CA LEU A 248 -7.89 3.39 16.48
C LEU A 248 -6.59 4.16 16.78
N SER A 249 -6.66 5.21 17.60
CA SER A 249 -5.49 6.00 17.98
C SER A 249 -4.43 5.18 18.72
N ARG A 250 -4.85 4.24 19.58
CA ARG A 250 -3.94 3.30 20.25
C ARG A 250 -3.31 2.31 19.27
N GLN A 251 -4.09 1.77 18.34
CA GLN A 251 -3.59 0.82 17.34
C GLN A 251 -2.54 1.43 16.42
N VAL A 252 -2.67 2.73 16.12
CA VAL A 252 -1.72 3.43 15.24
C VAL A 252 -0.71 4.29 16.02
N PHE A 253 -0.67 4.18 17.35
CA PHE A 253 0.27 4.90 18.23
C PHE A 253 0.26 6.42 18.10
N LEU A 254 -0.90 7.01 17.77
CA LEU A 254 -1.13 8.46 17.78
C LEU A 254 -2.10 8.87 18.89
N ASN A 255 -1.96 10.09 19.42
CA ASN A 255 -3.04 10.63 20.22
C ASN A 255 -4.25 11.01 19.33
N GLU A 256 -5.45 10.99 19.90
CA GLU A 256 -6.68 11.21 19.13
C GLU A 256 -6.72 12.56 18.39
N GLN A 257 -6.16 13.61 18.99
CA GLN A 257 -6.14 14.94 18.34
C GLN A 257 -5.25 14.93 17.09
N LYS A 258 -4.04 14.36 17.22
CA LYS A 258 -3.10 14.25 16.12
C LYS A 258 -3.66 13.35 15.02
N LEU A 259 -4.28 12.21 15.40
CA LEU A 259 -4.94 11.34 14.45
C LEU A 259 -6.07 12.04 13.68
N LYS A 260 -6.98 12.74 14.37
CA LYS A 260 -8.09 13.48 13.73
C LYS A 260 -7.58 14.59 12.81
N ALA A 261 -6.58 15.35 13.25
CA ALA A 261 -5.98 16.43 12.46
C ALA A 261 -5.25 15.89 11.22
N GLY A 262 -4.41 14.87 11.39
CA GLY A 262 -3.68 14.22 10.30
C GLY A 262 -4.62 13.57 9.30
N PHE A 263 -5.65 12.88 9.77
CA PHE A 263 -6.65 12.26 8.90
C PHE A 263 -7.39 13.29 8.05
N SER A 264 -7.81 14.40 8.66
CA SER A 264 -8.46 15.49 7.94
C SER A 264 -7.52 16.19 6.96
N MET A 265 -6.25 16.33 7.31
CA MET A 265 -5.22 16.89 6.43
C MET A 265 -4.94 16.00 5.23
N CYS A 266 -4.72 14.69 5.46
CA CYS A 266 -4.34 13.77 4.39
C CYS A 266 -5.50 13.39 3.47
N PHE A 267 -6.74 13.33 3.99
CA PHE A 267 -7.89 12.80 3.24
C PHE A 267 -9.02 13.81 3.05
N HIS A 268 -8.83 15.07 3.46
CA HIS A 268 -9.80 16.16 3.33
C HIS A 268 -11.19 15.84 3.89
N MET A 269 -11.26 14.89 4.84
CA MET A 269 -12.50 14.50 5.53
C MET A 269 -12.23 13.97 6.93
N THR A 270 -13.25 13.99 7.79
CA THR A 270 -13.13 13.40 9.12
C THR A 270 -13.18 11.87 9.08
N ILE A 271 -12.59 11.22 10.09
CA ILE A 271 -12.60 9.75 10.27
C ILE A 271 -14.05 9.23 10.21
N GLY A 272 -14.99 9.86 10.91
CA GLY A 272 -16.39 9.44 10.91
C GLY A 272 -17.08 9.57 9.55
N ARG A 273 -16.73 10.58 8.76
CA ARG A 273 -17.23 10.74 7.40
C ARG A 273 -16.67 9.65 6.50
N TYR A 274 -15.36 9.39 6.56
CA TYR A 274 -14.71 8.34 5.79
C TYR A 274 -15.30 6.96 6.08
N LEU A 275 -15.44 6.59 7.35
CA LEU A 275 -16.07 5.34 7.74
C LEU A 275 -17.50 5.20 7.20
N LYS A 276 -18.26 6.29 7.21
CA LYS A 276 -19.60 6.29 6.63
C LYS A 276 -19.58 6.04 5.12
N GLU A 277 -18.64 6.66 4.37
CA GLU A 277 -18.45 6.42 2.94
C GLU A 277 -18.14 4.92 2.67
N CYS A 278 -17.20 4.33 3.43
CA CYS A 278 -16.85 2.91 3.32
C CYS A 278 -18.07 2.00 3.58
N ARG A 279 -18.86 2.29 4.62
CA ARG A 279 -20.10 1.54 4.94
C ARG A 279 -21.13 1.64 3.83
N MET A 280 -21.31 2.82 3.26
CA MET A 280 -22.27 3.03 2.17
C MET A 280 -21.84 2.34 0.89
N ALA A 281 -20.55 2.39 0.53
CA ALA A 281 -20.01 1.67 -0.62
C ALA A 281 -20.18 0.14 -0.48
N LYS A 282 -19.86 -0.42 0.71
CA LYS A 282 -20.07 -1.83 1.00
C LYS A 282 -21.56 -2.21 0.96
N ALA A 283 -22.44 -1.35 1.47
CA ALA A 283 -23.87 -1.57 1.44
C ALA A 283 -24.42 -1.59 0.00
N ALA A 284 -24.00 -0.66 -0.84
CA ALA A 284 -24.38 -0.61 -2.25
C ALA A 284 -23.97 -1.91 -2.98
N ALA A 285 -22.71 -2.34 -2.78
CA ALA A 285 -22.23 -3.60 -3.34
C ALA A 285 -23.06 -4.81 -2.88
N LEU A 286 -23.41 -4.91 -1.60
CA LEU A 286 -24.24 -6.01 -1.09
C LEU A 286 -25.68 -5.96 -1.63
N LEU A 287 -26.24 -4.78 -1.82
CA LEU A 287 -27.59 -4.62 -2.37
C LEU A 287 -27.70 -5.06 -3.83
N THR A 288 -26.65 -4.86 -4.63
CA THR A 288 -26.60 -5.21 -6.05
C THR A 288 -26.16 -6.66 -6.28
N SER A 289 -25.23 -7.16 -5.46
CA SER A 289 -24.64 -8.50 -5.67
C SER A 289 -25.33 -9.63 -4.90
N THR A 290 -26.30 -9.33 -4.00
CA THR A 290 -26.93 -10.35 -3.15
C THR A 290 -28.44 -10.14 -2.99
N SER A 291 -29.16 -11.21 -2.63
CA SER A 291 -30.58 -11.18 -2.24
C SER A 291 -30.81 -10.89 -0.75
N MET A 292 -29.78 -10.41 -0.03
CA MET A 292 -29.91 -10.11 1.41
C MET A 292 -31.00 -9.07 1.67
N SER A 293 -31.79 -9.26 2.74
CA SER A 293 -32.78 -8.24 3.13
C SER A 293 -32.09 -6.92 3.53
N VAL A 294 -32.76 -5.80 3.32
CA VAL A 294 -32.27 -4.45 3.68
C VAL A 294 -31.78 -4.41 5.15
N ARG A 295 -32.50 -5.08 6.04
CA ARG A 295 -32.10 -5.20 7.46
C ARG A 295 -30.78 -5.93 7.63
N LYS A 296 -30.58 -7.06 6.92
CA LYS A 296 -29.33 -7.84 6.96
C LYS A 296 -28.17 -7.06 6.38
N VAL A 297 -28.37 -6.33 5.27
CA VAL A 297 -27.35 -5.45 4.69
C VAL A 297 -26.95 -4.36 5.69
N GLY A 298 -27.92 -3.69 6.34
CA GLY A 298 -27.63 -2.69 7.36
C GLY A 298 -26.77 -3.24 8.51
N GLN A 299 -27.08 -4.44 9.00
CA GLN A 299 -26.28 -5.13 10.03
C GLN A 299 -24.87 -5.48 9.53
N ALA A 300 -24.76 -6.02 8.32
CA ALA A 300 -23.48 -6.42 7.70
C ALA A 300 -22.53 -5.24 7.44
N VAL A 301 -23.03 -4.01 7.44
CA VAL A 301 -22.19 -2.80 7.32
C VAL A 301 -22.09 -2.00 8.63
N GLY A 302 -22.48 -2.59 9.76
CA GLY A 302 -22.26 -2.05 11.10
C GLY A 302 -23.32 -1.06 11.60
N TYR A 303 -24.58 -1.16 11.12
CA TYR A 303 -25.70 -0.42 11.69
C TYR A 303 -26.50 -1.32 12.62
N THR A 304 -26.71 -0.87 13.85
CA THR A 304 -27.54 -1.57 14.85
C THR A 304 -29.03 -1.40 14.56
N SER A 305 -29.44 -0.30 13.92
CA SER A 305 -30.82 0.03 13.59
C SER A 305 -31.05 0.09 12.08
N CYS A 306 -32.04 -0.65 11.58
CA CYS A 306 -32.44 -0.61 10.17
C CYS A 306 -32.92 0.79 9.75
N ALA A 307 -33.64 1.50 10.62
CA ALA A 307 -34.10 2.85 10.34
C ALA A 307 -32.95 3.84 10.17
N SER A 308 -31.93 3.74 11.03
CA SER A 308 -30.70 4.55 10.93
C SER A 308 -29.93 4.26 9.65
N PHE A 309 -29.85 3.00 9.24
CA PHE A 309 -29.26 2.59 7.97
C PHE A 309 -29.99 3.20 6.78
N ILE A 310 -31.32 3.02 6.69
CA ILE A 310 -32.14 3.53 5.59
C ILE A 310 -31.98 5.06 5.47
N LYS A 311 -32.04 5.77 6.59
CA LYS A 311 -31.85 7.24 6.63
C LYS A 311 -30.45 7.64 6.13
N ALA A 312 -29.39 6.93 6.56
CA ALA A 312 -28.02 7.20 6.14
C ALA A 312 -27.82 6.90 4.65
N PHE A 313 -28.35 5.80 4.16
CA PHE A 313 -28.26 5.35 2.76
C PHE A 313 -28.99 6.35 1.83
N ARG A 314 -30.24 6.71 2.16
CA ARG A 314 -31.01 7.72 1.40
C ARG A 314 -30.33 9.09 1.36
N ARG A 315 -29.69 9.47 2.47
CA ARG A 315 -28.92 10.74 2.51
C ARG A 315 -27.70 10.70 1.57
N HIS A 316 -27.09 9.54 1.42
CA HIS A 316 -25.89 9.34 0.62
C HIS A 316 -26.20 9.18 -0.87
N TYR A 317 -27.09 8.24 -1.23
CA TYR A 317 -27.41 7.89 -2.61
C TYR A 317 -28.67 8.56 -3.18
N ARG A 318 -29.37 9.36 -2.38
CA ARG A 318 -30.66 10.01 -2.75
C ARG A 318 -31.80 9.02 -3.08
N LYS A 319 -31.58 7.72 -2.87
CA LYS A 319 -32.53 6.61 -3.03
C LYS A 319 -32.54 5.77 -1.76
N THR A 320 -33.69 5.16 -1.46
CA THR A 320 -33.73 4.16 -0.41
C THR A 320 -32.98 2.90 -0.85
N PRO A 321 -32.53 2.01 0.09
CA PRO A 321 -31.89 0.76 -0.28
C PRO A 321 -32.73 -0.12 -1.22
N GLN A 322 -34.06 -0.10 -1.05
CA GLN A 322 -34.98 -0.85 -1.88
C GLN A 322 -35.04 -0.30 -3.31
N GLU A 323 -35.23 1.02 -3.47
CA GLU A 323 -35.22 1.70 -4.77
C GLU A 323 -33.86 1.55 -5.48
N PHE A 324 -32.76 1.53 -4.72
CA PHE A 324 -31.42 1.34 -5.26
C PHE A 324 -31.26 -0.06 -5.88
N ARG A 325 -31.76 -1.10 -5.19
CA ARG A 325 -31.74 -2.48 -5.67
C ARG A 325 -32.57 -2.65 -6.94
N CYS A 326 -33.81 -2.13 -6.98
CA CYS A 326 -34.70 -2.26 -8.14
C CYS A 326 -34.13 -1.58 -9.39
N ALA A 327 -33.50 -0.41 -9.24
CA ALA A 327 -32.92 0.32 -10.35
C ALA A 327 -31.73 -0.39 -11.05
N ASP A 328 -31.10 -1.36 -10.38
CA ASP A 328 -29.99 -2.14 -10.96
C ASP A 328 -30.49 -3.47 -11.58
N SER A 329 -31.70 -3.92 -11.20
CA SER A 329 -32.32 -5.12 -11.77
C SER A 329 -33.01 -4.87 -13.12
N GLU A 330 -33.12 -3.61 -13.54
CA GLU A 330 -33.69 -3.19 -14.83
C GLU A 330 -32.61 -2.86 -15.90
N LYS A 331 -31.33 -3.10 -15.59
CA LYS A 331 -30.20 -3.01 -16.52
C LYS A 331 -29.68 -4.39 -16.88
#